data_5635c09a27dc95fb6c386fad0fe9e78d
#
_entry.id   5635c09a27dc95fb6c386fad0fe9e78d
#
_cell.length_a   1.000
_cell.length_b   1.000
_cell.length_c   1.000
_cell.angle_alpha   90.00
_cell.angle_beta   90.00
_cell.angle_gamma   90.00
#
_symmetry.space_group_name_H-M   'P 1'
#
loop_
_entity.id
_entity.type
_entity.pdbx_description
1 polymer ?
#
loop_
_entity_poly.entity_id
_entity_poly.type
_entity_poly.pdbx_seq_one_letter_code
_entity_poly.pdbx_strand_id
1 'polypeptide(L)'
;MIRNFLSNSGKGLGTTDVLSVGEFRGGVLHGKIDYKTVPLGFYDLLGQSKPISSRNYIEDLNLIQSMGFNAYRISISWAHLFPTGEELQPSEEGLKYYEIIIDEVLRKGIEPIVTLSHFDIPLNLHEKYGAWRNRQMIELFERYAEAVFRYFKDKVRYWITFNEFNILHHLPFLGGGLLFENSENREQLIWQAAHYQLVASARVVQLGKTINPEFQFGGMLVVSQNYSQQIDNAMDAMEAEVKNRKNYLFTDVQVRGYYPNHFLRRLEREQITLDISDEDLSILNRGTVDFVSFSYHASNNSEEVFADKYVAETRTKKSANPVGLRLVMNSLYDRYQKALFVVEDELVLDDADNSVMEELKTNIQGTVKAVEFDGVELLGYTPLSWVELDF
;
A
#
# COMPACT_ATOMS: atom_id res chain seq x y z
N MET A 1 -27.70 7.04 10.00
CA MET A 1 -27.04 8.18 9.32
C MET A 1 -25.92 7.69 8.41
N ILE A 2 -24.91 6.99 8.92
CA ILE A 2 -23.74 6.47 8.15
C ILE A 2 -24.18 5.55 6.99
N ARG A 3 -25.08 4.58 7.22
CA ARG A 3 -25.60 3.70 6.15
C ARG A 3 -26.26 4.48 5.00
N ASN A 4 -27.02 5.52 5.31
CA ASN A 4 -27.70 6.32 4.29
C ASN A 4 -26.74 7.22 3.52
N PHE A 5 -25.67 7.71 4.15
CA PHE A 5 -24.61 8.46 3.47
C PHE A 5 -23.88 7.58 2.45
N LEU A 6 -23.43 6.40 2.86
CA LEU A 6 -22.66 5.49 2.02
C LEU A 6 -23.52 4.87 0.90
N SER A 7 -24.78 4.53 1.16
CA SER A 7 -25.70 4.01 0.16
C SER A 7 -26.12 5.06 -0.88
N ASN A 8 -26.30 6.32 -0.45
CA ASN A 8 -26.75 7.39 -1.35
C ASN A 8 -25.59 8.02 -2.15
N SER A 9 -24.34 7.91 -1.69
CA SER A 9 -23.18 8.47 -2.36
C SER A 9 -22.55 7.53 -3.40
N GLY A 10 -22.98 6.27 -3.48
CA GLY A 10 -22.38 5.25 -4.34
C GLY A 10 -20.95 4.91 -3.96
N LYS A 11 -20.50 5.24 -2.74
CA LYS A 11 -19.13 5.07 -2.26
C LYS A 11 -18.95 3.74 -1.55
N GLY A 12 -17.81 3.12 -1.79
CA GLY A 12 -17.48 1.82 -1.21
C GLY A 12 -17.18 1.91 0.28
N LEU A 13 -17.72 0.99 1.04
CA LEU A 13 -17.30 0.65 2.39
C LEU A 13 -16.87 -0.81 2.37
N GLY A 14 -15.64 -1.09 2.74
CA GLY A 14 -15.09 -2.44 2.64
C GLY A 14 -14.04 -2.72 3.72
N THR A 15 -13.30 -3.76 3.52
CA THR A 15 -12.20 -4.20 4.39
C THR A 15 -10.96 -4.54 3.56
N THR A 16 -9.80 -4.53 4.19
CA THR A 16 -8.53 -4.91 3.60
C THR A 16 -8.06 -6.23 4.18
N ASP A 17 -7.63 -7.11 3.31
CA ASP A 17 -7.01 -8.37 3.69
C ASP A 17 -5.64 -8.53 3.02
N VAL A 18 -4.66 -8.98 3.80
CA VAL A 18 -3.32 -9.27 3.32
C VAL A 18 -3.17 -10.76 3.17
N LEU A 19 -2.95 -11.21 1.93
CA LEU A 19 -2.67 -12.60 1.63
C LEU A 19 -1.17 -12.76 1.36
N SER A 20 -0.51 -13.55 2.19
CA SER A 20 0.83 -14.05 1.92
C SER A 20 0.84 -15.57 1.91
N VAL A 21 1.78 -16.14 1.19
CA VAL A 21 1.84 -17.57 0.94
C VAL A 21 3.10 -18.15 1.54
N GLY A 22 2.96 -19.19 2.32
CA GLY A 22 4.06 -19.98 2.83
C GLY A 22 3.83 -20.47 4.25
N GLU A 23 4.47 -21.58 4.61
CA GLU A 23 4.63 -21.99 5.99
C GLU A 23 5.92 -21.37 6.54
N PHE A 24 5.80 -20.39 7.44
CA PHE A 24 6.93 -19.94 8.23
C PHE A 24 7.23 -21.00 9.30
N ARG A 25 8.33 -21.71 9.15
CA ARG A 25 8.89 -22.55 10.22
C ARG A 25 9.84 -21.67 11.01
N GLY A 26 9.33 -21.10 12.11
CA GLY A 26 10.03 -20.14 12.96
C GLY A 26 11.50 -20.43 13.17
N GLY A 27 12.35 -19.49 12.82
CA GLY A 27 13.79 -19.55 12.95
C GLY A 27 14.54 -19.14 11.68
N VAL A 28 15.81 -18.83 11.81
CA VAL A 28 16.71 -18.50 10.70
C VAL A 28 16.63 -19.61 9.65
N LEU A 29 16.40 -19.24 8.39
CA LEU A 29 16.41 -20.17 7.26
C LEU A 29 17.82 -20.79 7.13
N HIS A 30 17.95 -22.01 7.61
CA HIS A 30 19.16 -22.81 7.43
C HIS A 30 18.92 -23.82 6.32
N GLY A 31 19.59 -23.64 5.18
CA GLY A 31 19.61 -24.63 4.10
C GLY A 31 19.11 -24.10 2.76
N LYS A 32 19.18 -24.94 1.75
CA LYS A 32 18.76 -24.65 0.40
C LYS A 32 17.23 -24.76 0.33
N ILE A 33 16.54 -23.63 0.06
CA ILE A 33 15.08 -23.59 -0.04
C ILE A 33 14.67 -24.09 -1.42
N ASP A 34 13.70 -24.97 -1.48
CA ASP A 34 13.04 -25.37 -2.73
C ASP A 34 11.83 -24.45 -2.98
N TYR A 35 12.05 -23.37 -3.70
CA TYR A 35 11.02 -22.39 -4.04
C TYR A 35 9.83 -22.95 -4.85
N LYS A 36 9.96 -24.12 -5.44
CA LYS A 36 8.88 -24.76 -6.21
C LYS A 36 7.86 -25.44 -5.30
N THR A 37 8.32 -25.93 -4.16
CA THR A 37 7.47 -26.61 -3.18
C THR A 37 6.97 -25.70 -2.07
N VAL A 38 7.73 -24.64 -1.76
CA VAL A 38 7.40 -23.66 -0.72
C VAL A 38 7.67 -22.26 -1.25
N PRO A 39 6.68 -21.63 -1.90
CA PRO A 39 6.82 -20.24 -2.31
C PRO A 39 6.91 -19.35 -1.07
N LEU A 40 7.99 -18.57 -0.96
CA LEU A 40 8.24 -17.66 0.15
C LEU A 40 8.43 -16.24 -0.34
N GLY A 41 7.77 -15.30 0.32
CA GLY A 41 7.99 -13.88 0.19
C GLY A 41 8.63 -13.29 1.46
N PHE A 42 8.99 -12.02 1.41
CA PHE A 42 9.55 -11.32 2.57
C PHE A 42 8.60 -11.23 3.73
N TYR A 43 7.31 -11.13 3.47
CA TYR A 43 6.28 -11.05 4.50
C TYR A 43 6.25 -12.31 5.36
N ASP A 44 6.49 -13.49 4.74
CA ASP A 44 6.60 -14.76 5.44
C ASP A 44 7.79 -14.80 6.41
N LEU A 45 8.89 -14.13 6.04
CA LEU A 45 10.09 -14.05 6.88
C LEU A 45 9.86 -13.21 8.15
N LEU A 46 8.89 -12.30 8.13
CA LEU A 46 8.53 -11.49 9.30
C LEU A 46 7.61 -12.23 10.27
N GLY A 47 7.19 -13.46 9.94
CA GLY A 47 6.29 -14.26 10.77
C GLY A 47 4.87 -13.71 10.87
N GLN A 48 4.49 -12.81 9.96
CA GLN A 48 3.19 -12.14 9.95
C GLN A 48 2.19 -12.80 8.97
N SER A 49 2.65 -13.75 8.19
CA SER A 49 1.80 -14.48 7.27
C SER A 49 1.00 -15.58 7.99
N LYS A 50 -0.31 -15.63 7.73
CA LYS A 50 -1.14 -16.77 8.09
C LYS A 50 -1.20 -17.73 6.90
N PRO A 51 -1.11 -19.05 7.10
CA PRO A 51 -1.28 -20.00 6.01
C PRO A 51 -2.62 -19.79 5.32
N ILE A 52 -2.61 -19.70 3.98
CA ILE A 52 -3.82 -19.57 3.16
C ILE A 52 -4.87 -20.63 3.48
N SER A 53 -4.43 -21.85 3.79
CA SER A 53 -5.29 -22.98 4.12
C SER A 53 -6.08 -22.84 5.44
N SER A 54 -5.74 -21.89 6.30
CA SER A 54 -6.38 -21.73 7.62
C SER A 54 -7.54 -20.74 7.64
N ARG A 55 -7.82 -20.04 6.54
CA ARG A 55 -8.83 -18.98 6.49
C ARG A 55 -10.10 -19.44 5.77
N ASN A 56 -11.25 -19.22 6.40
CA ASN A 56 -12.55 -19.51 5.78
C ASN A 56 -13.11 -18.24 5.10
N TYR A 57 -12.58 -17.88 3.93
CA TYR A 57 -13.01 -16.70 3.16
C TYR A 57 -14.52 -16.63 2.92
N ILE A 58 -15.20 -17.78 2.84
CA ILE A 58 -16.64 -17.80 2.57
C ILE A 58 -17.40 -17.25 3.78
N GLU A 59 -16.99 -17.62 4.99
CA GLU A 59 -17.61 -17.13 6.24
C GLU A 59 -17.33 -15.63 6.41
N ASP A 60 -16.08 -15.22 6.20
CA ASP A 60 -15.67 -13.81 6.27
C ASP A 60 -16.47 -12.95 5.28
N LEU A 61 -16.58 -13.38 4.03
CA LEU A 61 -17.34 -12.67 3.01
C LEU A 61 -18.84 -12.67 3.29
N ASN A 62 -19.40 -13.70 3.96
CA ASN A 62 -20.78 -13.69 4.42
C ASN A 62 -21.00 -12.62 5.51
N LEU A 63 -20.07 -12.51 6.45
CA LEU A 63 -20.10 -11.50 7.48
C LEU A 63 -20.01 -10.09 6.88
N ILE A 64 -19.04 -9.84 6.02
CA ILE A 64 -18.83 -8.57 5.30
C ILE A 64 -20.11 -8.16 4.55
N GLN A 65 -20.72 -9.09 3.79
CA GLN A 65 -21.97 -8.85 3.10
C GLN A 65 -23.11 -8.51 4.06
N SER A 66 -23.24 -9.25 5.18
CA SER A 66 -24.28 -9.03 6.18
C SER A 66 -24.19 -7.65 6.86
N MET A 67 -22.95 -7.12 6.97
CA MET A 67 -22.67 -5.78 7.50
C MET A 67 -22.97 -4.67 6.48
N GLY A 68 -23.24 -5.02 5.22
CA GLY A 68 -23.57 -4.08 4.15
C GLY A 68 -22.36 -3.43 3.49
N PHE A 69 -21.17 -4.04 3.61
CA PHE A 69 -20.00 -3.63 2.85
C PHE A 69 -20.19 -3.95 1.36
N ASN A 70 -19.68 -3.08 0.50
CA ASN A 70 -19.80 -3.19 -0.95
C ASN A 70 -18.45 -3.10 -1.69
N ALA A 71 -17.34 -3.10 -0.97
CA ALA A 71 -16.01 -3.23 -1.52
C ALA A 71 -15.14 -4.13 -0.62
N TYR A 72 -14.26 -4.88 -1.25
CA TYR A 72 -13.32 -5.78 -0.57
C TYR A 72 -11.94 -5.65 -1.22
N ARG A 73 -10.93 -5.28 -0.41
CA ARG A 73 -9.56 -5.19 -0.89
C ARG A 73 -8.80 -6.47 -0.55
N ILE A 74 -8.10 -6.99 -1.55
CA ILE A 74 -7.28 -8.20 -1.48
C ILE A 74 -5.93 -7.95 -2.11
N SER A 75 -4.87 -8.56 -1.58
CA SER A 75 -3.55 -8.58 -2.20
C SER A 75 -3.33 -9.91 -2.92
N ILE A 76 -2.72 -9.85 -4.12
CA ILE A 76 -2.26 -11.05 -4.81
C ILE A 76 -0.76 -11.20 -4.55
N SER A 77 -0.35 -12.36 -3.99
CA SER A 77 1.05 -12.61 -3.69
C SER A 77 1.86 -12.91 -4.96
N TRP A 78 2.90 -12.12 -5.18
CA TRP A 78 3.85 -12.37 -6.27
C TRP A 78 4.54 -13.72 -6.11
N ALA A 79 4.99 -14.06 -4.90
CA ALA A 79 5.63 -15.34 -4.62
C ALA A 79 4.72 -16.54 -4.83
N HIS A 80 3.40 -16.39 -4.64
CA HIS A 80 2.44 -17.47 -4.91
C HIS A 80 2.27 -17.74 -6.40
N LEU A 81 2.23 -16.70 -7.22
CA LEU A 81 2.07 -16.86 -8.66
C LEU A 81 3.39 -17.18 -9.37
N PHE A 82 4.49 -16.65 -8.88
CA PHE A 82 5.82 -16.82 -9.43
C PHE A 82 6.81 -17.13 -8.29
N PRO A 83 6.90 -18.40 -7.85
CA PRO A 83 7.67 -18.79 -6.65
C PRO A 83 9.15 -18.37 -6.66
N THR A 84 9.79 -18.34 -7.81
CA THR A 84 11.15 -17.81 -7.96
C THR A 84 11.18 -16.36 -8.44
N GLY A 85 10.04 -15.85 -8.94
CA GLY A 85 9.91 -14.55 -9.59
C GLY A 85 10.41 -14.51 -11.03
N GLU A 86 10.97 -15.60 -11.56
CA GLU A 86 11.60 -15.66 -12.89
C GLU A 86 10.85 -16.57 -13.87
N GLU A 87 9.80 -17.25 -13.43
CA GLU A 87 9.00 -18.11 -14.28
C GLU A 87 8.44 -17.33 -15.48
N LEU A 88 8.29 -18.02 -16.62
CA LEU A 88 7.68 -17.43 -17.81
C LEU A 88 6.15 -17.43 -17.77
N GLN A 89 5.57 -18.30 -16.94
CA GLN A 89 4.13 -18.44 -16.76
C GLN A 89 3.82 -18.51 -15.25
N PRO A 90 2.69 -17.95 -14.83
CA PRO A 90 2.25 -18.03 -13.45
C PRO A 90 1.81 -19.44 -13.06
N SER A 91 1.77 -19.71 -11.76
CA SER A 91 1.15 -20.92 -11.20
C SER A 91 -0.35 -20.95 -11.51
N GLU A 92 -0.79 -21.99 -12.22
CA GLU A 92 -2.24 -22.19 -12.50
C GLU A 92 -3.02 -22.39 -11.20
N GLU A 93 -2.46 -23.10 -10.23
CA GLU A 93 -3.07 -23.33 -8.93
C GLU A 93 -3.21 -22.00 -8.16
N GLY A 94 -2.17 -21.17 -8.18
CA GLY A 94 -2.19 -19.85 -7.58
C GLY A 94 -3.25 -18.94 -8.20
N LEU A 95 -3.36 -18.90 -9.54
CA LEU A 95 -4.39 -18.13 -10.22
C LEU A 95 -5.80 -18.59 -9.84
N LYS A 96 -6.06 -19.91 -9.84
CA LYS A 96 -7.36 -20.48 -9.45
C LYS A 96 -7.73 -20.17 -8.01
N TYR A 97 -6.75 -20.15 -7.11
CA TYR A 97 -6.97 -19.77 -5.72
C TYR A 97 -7.57 -18.36 -5.61
N TYR A 98 -6.94 -17.37 -6.24
CA TYR A 98 -7.46 -16.00 -6.23
C TYR A 98 -8.77 -15.86 -7.04
N GLU A 99 -8.94 -16.64 -8.10
CA GLU A 99 -10.18 -16.66 -8.88
C GLU A 99 -11.39 -17.04 -8.02
N ILE A 100 -11.27 -18.08 -7.20
CA ILE A 100 -12.34 -18.53 -6.30
C ILE A 100 -12.75 -17.41 -5.34
N ILE A 101 -11.79 -16.68 -4.80
CA ILE A 101 -12.07 -15.58 -3.87
C ILE A 101 -12.73 -14.42 -4.60
N ILE A 102 -12.18 -14.00 -5.73
CA ILE A 102 -12.70 -12.87 -6.52
C ILE A 102 -14.10 -13.18 -7.04
N ASP A 103 -14.36 -14.39 -7.51
CA ASP A 103 -15.69 -14.81 -7.97
C ASP A 103 -16.71 -14.81 -6.84
N GLU A 104 -16.32 -15.22 -5.63
CA GLU A 104 -17.20 -15.15 -4.48
C GLU A 104 -17.49 -13.71 -4.04
N VAL A 105 -16.50 -12.82 -4.07
CA VAL A 105 -16.66 -11.37 -3.83
C VAL A 105 -17.68 -10.80 -4.81
N LEU A 106 -17.50 -11.06 -6.12
CA LEU A 106 -18.40 -10.59 -7.17
C LEU A 106 -19.81 -11.18 -7.04
N ARG A 107 -19.91 -12.49 -6.72
CA ARG A 107 -21.20 -13.17 -6.50
C ARG A 107 -22.03 -12.53 -5.40
N LYS A 108 -21.37 -11.94 -4.43
CA LYS A 108 -22.02 -11.21 -3.32
C LYS A 108 -22.36 -9.75 -3.65
N GLY A 109 -22.05 -9.29 -4.85
CA GLY A 109 -22.26 -7.90 -5.27
C GLY A 109 -21.27 -6.93 -4.61
N ILE A 110 -20.10 -7.43 -4.21
CA ILE A 110 -19.01 -6.67 -3.61
C ILE A 110 -17.98 -6.37 -4.70
N GLU A 111 -17.45 -5.14 -4.75
CA GLU A 111 -16.42 -4.71 -5.70
C GLU A 111 -15.04 -5.16 -5.23
N PRO A 112 -14.29 -5.97 -6.00
CA PRO A 112 -12.93 -6.34 -5.67
C PRO A 112 -11.95 -5.21 -5.99
N ILE A 113 -11.05 -4.91 -5.05
CA ILE A 113 -9.94 -3.98 -5.23
C ILE A 113 -8.65 -4.77 -5.00
N VAL A 114 -7.78 -4.83 -6.02
CA VAL A 114 -6.61 -5.70 -5.95
C VAL A 114 -5.33 -4.90 -5.79
N THR A 115 -4.53 -5.25 -4.77
CA THR A 115 -3.17 -4.77 -4.58
C THR A 115 -2.18 -5.77 -5.16
N LEU A 116 -1.31 -5.31 -6.08
CA LEU A 116 -0.32 -6.17 -6.73
C LEU A 116 0.87 -6.50 -5.83
N SER A 117 1.35 -5.54 -5.05
CA SER A 117 2.47 -5.77 -4.13
C SER A 117 2.13 -5.23 -2.75
N HIS A 118 2.04 -6.14 -1.77
CA HIS A 118 1.88 -5.80 -0.36
C HIS A 118 3.08 -6.33 0.43
N PHE A 119 4.27 -5.75 0.14
CA PHE A 119 5.57 -6.11 0.71
C PHE A 119 6.05 -7.54 0.37
N ASP A 120 5.36 -8.23 -0.50
CA ASP A 120 5.66 -9.60 -0.88
C ASP A 120 6.53 -9.65 -2.13
N ILE A 121 7.79 -10.04 -1.96
CA ILE A 121 8.79 -10.22 -3.01
C ILE A 121 9.27 -11.67 -2.95
N PRO A 122 9.29 -12.42 -4.06
CA PRO A 122 9.86 -13.77 -4.08
C PRO A 122 11.28 -13.79 -3.51
N LEU A 123 11.53 -14.66 -2.51
CA LEU A 123 12.80 -14.70 -1.79
C LEU A 123 14.01 -14.91 -2.73
N ASN A 124 13.85 -15.72 -3.78
CA ASN A 124 14.88 -15.93 -4.79
C ASN A 124 15.32 -14.61 -5.46
N LEU A 125 14.40 -13.66 -5.69
CA LEU A 125 14.75 -12.36 -6.29
C LEU A 125 15.59 -11.52 -5.33
N HIS A 126 15.37 -11.66 -4.03
CA HIS A 126 16.24 -11.03 -3.05
C HIS A 126 17.64 -11.66 -3.05
N GLU A 127 17.73 -12.98 -3.01
CA GLU A 127 19.01 -13.68 -2.97
C GLU A 127 19.85 -13.45 -4.25
N LYS A 128 19.20 -13.43 -5.40
CA LYS A 128 19.87 -13.32 -6.70
C LYS A 128 20.15 -11.88 -7.10
N TYR A 129 19.25 -10.96 -6.87
CA TYR A 129 19.28 -9.58 -7.37
C TYR A 129 19.41 -8.52 -6.28
N GLY A 130 19.24 -8.89 -5.01
CA GLY A 130 19.12 -7.94 -3.91
C GLY A 130 17.78 -7.18 -3.95
N ALA A 131 16.73 -7.81 -4.48
CA ALA A 131 15.40 -7.23 -4.65
C ALA A 131 15.46 -5.89 -5.42
N TRP A 132 14.79 -4.83 -4.94
CA TRP A 132 14.69 -3.55 -5.63
C TRP A 132 16.02 -2.76 -5.73
N ARG A 133 17.14 -3.32 -5.31
CA ARG A 133 18.47 -2.79 -5.64
C ARG A 133 18.79 -2.91 -7.13
N ASN A 134 18.12 -3.83 -7.83
CA ASN A 134 18.43 -4.19 -9.21
C ASN A 134 17.33 -3.76 -10.17
N ARG A 135 17.71 -3.10 -11.26
CA ARG A 135 16.78 -2.64 -12.30
C ARG A 135 15.95 -3.78 -12.95
N GLN A 136 16.48 -5.01 -12.95
CA GLN A 136 15.79 -6.19 -13.48
C GLN A 136 14.42 -6.43 -12.82
N MET A 137 14.23 -5.95 -11.58
CA MET A 137 12.97 -6.07 -10.88
C MET A 137 11.81 -5.38 -11.61
N ILE A 138 12.08 -4.34 -12.41
CA ILE A 138 11.05 -3.64 -13.20
C ILE A 138 10.39 -4.61 -14.20
N GLU A 139 11.19 -5.36 -14.96
CA GLU A 139 10.68 -6.31 -15.95
C GLU A 139 10.02 -7.53 -15.30
N LEU A 140 10.58 -8.01 -14.20
CA LEU A 140 10.02 -9.15 -13.47
C LEU A 140 8.66 -8.81 -12.86
N PHE A 141 8.53 -7.61 -12.28
CA PHE A 141 7.26 -7.12 -11.73
C PHE A 141 6.22 -6.87 -12.83
N GLU A 142 6.62 -6.30 -13.96
CA GLU A 142 5.73 -6.09 -15.11
C GLU A 142 5.18 -7.42 -15.65
N ARG A 143 6.03 -8.47 -15.76
CA ARG A 143 5.60 -9.82 -16.18
C ARG A 143 4.58 -10.42 -15.21
N TYR A 144 4.82 -10.29 -13.92
CA TYR A 144 3.87 -10.70 -12.89
C TYR A 144 2.53 -9.97 -13.05
N ALA A 145 2.56 -8.64 -13.13
CA ALA A 145 1.37 -7.82 -13.27
C ALA A 145 0.61 -8.13 -14.58
N GLU A 146 1.31 -8.35 -15.69
CA GLU A 146 0.69 -8.74 -16.96
C GLU A 146 -0.12 -10.02 -16.83
N ALA A 147 0.44 -11.05 -16.20
CA ALA A 147 -0.26 -12.31 -15.99
C ALA A 147 -1.55 -12.12 -15.17
N VAL A 148 -1.46 -11.34 -14.07
CA VAL A 148 -2.60 -11.02 -13.21
C VAL A 148 -3.68 -10.23 -13.98
N PHE A 149 -3.29 -9.18 -14.71
CA PHE A 149 -4.23 -8.36 -15.47
C PHE A 149 -4.95 -9.15 -16.57
N ARG A 150 -4.23 -9.96 -17.34
CA ARG A 150 -4.84 -10.77 -18.40
C ARG A 150 -5.80 -11.80 -17.87
N TYR A 151 -5.50 -12.39 -16.71
CA TYR A 151 -6.36 -13.40 -16.10
C TYR A 151 -7.63 -12.79 -15.49
N PHE A 152 -7.52 -11.64 -14.82
CA PHE A 152 -8.63 -11.00 -14.12
C PHE A 152 -9.25 -9.81 -14.83
N LYS A 153 -8.95 -9.59 -16.12
CA LYS A 153 -9.33 -8.38 -16.88
C LYS A 153 -10.83 -8.09 -16.93
N ASP A 154 -11.67 -9.13 -16.81
CA ASP A 154 -13.12 -9.01 -16.88
C ASP A 154 -13.78 -9.07 -15.48
N LYS A 155 -12.98 -9.19 -14.42
CA LYS A 155 -13.42 -9.39 -13.04
C LYS A 155 -13.00 -8.26 -12.09
N VAL A 156 -11.86 -7.64 -12.33
CA VAL A 156 -11.28 -6.62 -11.44
C VAL A 156 -11.07 -5.32 -12.22
N ARG A 157 -11.61 -4.24 -11.69
CA ARG A 157 -11.48 -2.90 -12.28
C ARG A 157 -10.45 -2.04 -11.53
N TYR A 158 -10.37 -2.16 -10.20
CA TYR A 158 -9.56 -1.29 -9.34
C TYR A 158 -8.28 -1.98 -8.89
N TRP A 159 -7.15 -1.31 -9.14
CA TRP A 159 -5.82 -1.84 -8.90
C TRP A 159 -4.96 -0.87 -8.10
N ILE A 160 -4.20 -1.38 -7.13
CA ILE A 160 -3.16 -0.64 -6.42
C ILE A 160 -1.83 -1.31 -6.75
N THR A 161 -0.85 -0.54 -7.23
CA THR A 161 0.42 -1.11 -7.68
C THR A 161 1.30 -1.56 -6.52
N PHE A 162 1.50 -0.69 -5.52
CA PHE A 162 2.27 -0.97 -4.32
C PHE A 162 1.51 -0.47 -3.09
N ASN A 163 1.46 -1.30 -2.05
CA ASN A 163 0.98 -0.91 -0.74
C ASN A 163 1.96 0.05 -0.08
N GLU A 164 1.46 1.12 0.57
CA GLU A 164 2.25 2.06 1.37
C GLU A 164 3.63 2.38 0.76
N PHE A 165 3.65 2.83 -0.46
CA PHE A 165 4.85 2.95 -1.26
C PHE A 165 5.99 3.73 -0.56
N ASN A 166 5.66 4.76 0.21
CA ASN A 166 6.61 5.58 0.96
C ASN A 166 7.24 4.86 2.17
N ILE A 167 6.76 3.67 2.56
CA ILE A 167 7.37 2.84 3.61
C ILE A 167 8.82 2.48 3.27
N LEU A 168 9.15 2.38 1.98
CA LEU A 168 10.50 2.11 1.49
C LEU A 168 11.55 3.02 2.13
N HIS A 169 11.20 4.28 2.36
CA HIS A 169 12.14 5.21 2.98
C HIS A 169 12.33 4.97 4.49
N HIS A 170 11.28 4.53 5.17
CA HIS A 170 11.27 4.31 6.63
C HIS A 170 11.75 2.91 6.99
N LEU A 171 11.25 1.90 6.28
CA LEU A 171 11.55 0.49 6.48
C LEU A 171 12.03 -0.13 5.14
N PRO A 172 13.29 0.14 4.72
CA PRO A 172 13.78 -0.23 3.40
C PRO A 172 13.76 -1.73 3.12
N PHE A 173 13.91 -2.57 4.15
CA PHE A 173 13.79 -4.02 4.00
C PHE A 173 12.36 -4.41 3.67
N LEU A 174 11.38 -3.91 4.42
CA LEU A 174 9.96 -4.21 4.20
C LEU A 174 9.48 -3.67 2.84
N GLY A 175 9.76 -2.39 2.55
CA GLY A 175 9.27 -1.73 1.33
C GLY A 175 10.00 -2.11 0.04
N GLY A 176 11.23 -2.63 0.13
CA GLY A 176 12.03 -2.89 -1.07
C GLY A 176 12.99 -4.06 -0.99
N GLY A 177 12.98 -4.84 0.09
CA GLY A 177 13.92 -5.93 0.31
C GLY A 177 15.37 -5.47 0.45
N LEU A 178 15.61 -4.22 0.90
CA LEU A 178 16.94 -3.65 0.93
C LEU A 178 17.70 -4.05 2.19
N LEU A 179 18.83 -4.72 2.03
CA LEU A 179 19.84 -4.92 3.05
C LEU A 179 21.06 -4.05 2.73
N PHE A 180 21.76 -3.56 3.74
CA PHE A 180 22.88 -2.63 3.58
C PHE A 180 24.14 -3.17 4.22
N GLU A 181 25.26 -2.94 3.56
CA GLU A 181 26.58 -3.11 4.13
C GLU A 181 27.04 -1.79 4.79
N ASN A 182 27.96 -1.90 5.78
CA ASN A 182 28.41 -0.74 6.54
C ASN A 182 29.10 0.36 5.69
N SER A 183 29.64 0.00 4.52
CA SER A 183 30.34 0.91 3.60
C SER A 183 29.42 1.58 2.58
N GLU A 184 28.16 1.19 2.49
CA GLU A 184 27.24 1.66 1.46
C GLU A 184 26.54 2.98 1.83
N ASN A 185 26.29 3.81 0.83
CA ASN A 185 25.45 4.97 0.98
C ASN A 185 23.97 4.54 0.96
N ARG A 186 23.36 4.44 2.14
CA ARG A 186 21.97 3.98 2.30
C ARG A 186 20.97 4.87 1.57
N GLU A 187 21.11 6.19 1.65
CA GLU A 187 20.19 7.13 0.97
C GLU A 187 20.27 6.96 -0.56
N GLN A 188 21.46 6.80 -1.11
CA GLN A 188 21.67 6.50 -2.53
C GLN A 188 20.91 5.24 -2.97
N LEU A 189 21.01 4.16 -2.20
CA LEU A 189 20.37 2.88 -2.53
C LEU A 189 18.85 2.93 -2.36
N ILE A 190 18.36 3.59 -1.31
CA ILE A 190 16.91 3.75 -1.07
C ILE A 190 16.27 4.54 -2.22
N TRP A 191 16.87 5.68 -2.61
CA TRP A 191 16.30 6.49 -3.69
C TRP A 191 16.44 5.84 -5.06
N GLN A 192 17.48 5.05 -5.30
CA GLN A 192 17.59 4.27 -6.53
C GLN A 192 16.53 3.17 -6.58
N ALA A 193 16.29 2.45 -5.49
CA ALA A 193 15.23 1.46 -5.40
C ALA A 193 13.84 2.10 -5.57
N ALA A 194 13.61 3.26 -4.95
CA ALA A 194 12.40 4.05 -5.14
C ALA A 194 12.16 4.39 -6.60
N HIS A 195 13.22 4.82 -7.31
CA HIS A 195 13.15 5.09 -8.75
C HIS A 195 12.72 3.85 -9.53
N TYR A 196 13.32 2.71 -9.29
CA TYR A 196 12.95 1.46 -9.99
C TYR A 196 11.52 1.03 -9.73
N GLN A 197 11.05 1.14 -8.48
CA GLN A 197 9.65 0.86 -8.15
C GLN A 197 8.68 1.86 -8.79
N LEU A 198 9.03 3.15 -8.85
CA LEU A 198 8.21 4.18 -9.52
C LEU A 198 8.08 3.90 -11.02
N VAL A 199 9.20 3.55 -11.68
CA VAL A 199 9.18 3.15 -13.10
C VAL A 199 8.36 1.87 -13.30
N ALA A 200 8.51 0.87 -12.42
CA ALA A 200 7.71 -0.36 -12.48
C ALA A 200 6.21 -0.07 -12.34
N SER A 201 5.83 0.77 -11.36
CA SER A 201 4.44 1.21 -11.18
C SER A 201 3.89 1.88 -12.44
N ALA A 202 4.65 2.80 -13.04
CA ALA A 202 4.23 3.52 -14.24
C ALA A 202 4.11 2.61 -15.47
N ARG A 203 5.02 1.64 -15.66
CA ARG A 203 4.93 0.62 -16.74
C ARG A 203 3.70 -0.24 -16.57
N VAL A 204 3.44 -0.70 -15.36
CA VAL A 204 2.27 -1.54 -15.03
C VAL A 204 0.96 -0.79 -15.27
N VAL A 205 0.87 0.50 -14.94
CA VAL A 205 -0.30 1.34 -15.26
C VAL A 205 -0.53 1.41 -16.77
N GLN A 206 0.51 1.69 -17.57
CA GLN A 206 0.39 1.76 -19.03
C GLN A 206 -0.02 0.41 -19.62
N LEU A 207 0.63 -0.67 -19.18
CA LEU A 207 0.30 -2.04 -19.61
C LEU A 207 -1.15 -2.39 -19.28
N GLY A 208 -1.59 -2.13 -18.07
CA GLY A 208 -2.96 -2.41 -17.64
C GLY A 208 -4.00 -1.65 -18.46
N LYS A 209 -3.77 -0.36 -18.74
CA LYS A 209 -4.64 0.44 -19.60
C LYS A 209 -4.67 -0.08 -21.06
N THR A 210 -3.59 -0.71 -21.51
CA THR A 210 -3.55 -1.37 -22.84
C THR A 210 -4.38 -2.66 -22.85
N ILE A 211 -4.37 -3.42 -21.74
CA ILE A 211 -5.12 -4.68 -21.60
C ILE A 211 -6.61 -4.39 -21.43
N ASN A 212 -6.96 -3.44 -20.57
CA ASN A 212 -8.33 -2.98 -20.37
C ASN A 212 -8.33 -1.48 -20.03
N PRO A 213 -8.84 -0.63 -20.95
CA PRO A 213 -8.89 0.83 -20.73
C PRO A 213 -9.75 1.27 -19.53
N GLU A 214 -10.67 0.41 -19.05
CA GLU A 214 -11.54 0.69 -17.91
C GLU A 214 -10.85 0.46 -16.55
N PHE A 215 -9.66 -0.12 -16.54
CA PHE A 215 -8.90 -0.28 -15.29
C PHE A 215 -8.63 1.07 -14.63
N GLN A 216 -8.75 1.11 -13.33
CA GLN A 216 -8.47 2.27 -12.51
C GLN A 216 -7.30 1.95 -11.58
N PHE A 217 -6.26 2.75 -11.63
CA PHE A 217 -5.04 2.54 -10.85
C PHE A 217 -4.90 3.55 -9.73
N GLY A 218 -4.60 3.06 -8.52
CA GLY A 218 -4.32 3.87 -7.35
C GLY A 218 -2.85 3.87 -6.99
N GLY A 219 -2.35 5.05 -6.61
CA GLY A 219 -1.14 5.17 -5.80
C GLY A 219 -1.51 5.10 -4.33
N MET A 220 -0.75 4.36 -3.52
CA MET A 220 -1.02 4.21 -2.10
C MET A 220 0.17 4.63 -1.25
N LEU A 221 -0.11 5.46 -0.26
CA LEU A 221 0.87 5.93 0.72
C LEU A 221 0.38 5.72 2.15
N VAL A 222 1.31 5.49 3.06
CA VAL A 222 1.01 5.64 4.49
C VAL A 222 1.10 7.11 4.88
N VAL A 223 0.08 7.62 5.55
CA VAL A 223 0.03 9.02 5.97
C VAL A 223 0.16 9.13 7.48
N SER A 224 1.26 9.76 7.88
CA SER A 224 1.46 10.34 9.21
C SER A 224 1.80 11.81 9.01
N GLN A 225 0.79 12.67 9.19
CA GLN A 225 0.96 14.11 8.94
C GLN A 225 1.78 14.77 10.04
N ASN A 226 2.84 15.45 9.65
CA ASN A 226 3.62 16.28 10.57
C ASN A 226 3.00 17.68 10.67
N TYR A 227 2.81 18.15 11.89
CA TYR A 227 2.30 19.49 12.18
C TYR A 227 3.37 20.32 12.88
N SER A 228 3.31 21.64 12.70
CA SER A 228 4.06 22.57 13.53
C SER A 228 3.64 22.41 14.99
N GLN A 229 4.63 22.28 15.87
CA GLN A 229 4.39 22.16 17.32
C GLN A 229 4.10 23.53 17.95
N GLN A 230 4.63 24.59 17.34
CA GLN A 230 4.47 25.98 17.80
C GLN A 230 3.77 26.80 16.71
N ILE A 231 2.60 27.35 17.04
CA ILE A 231 1.73 28.05 16.08
C ILE A 231 2.44 29.22 15.38
N ASP A 232 3.28 29.96 16.11
CA ASP A 232 3.93 31.19 15.61
C ASP A 232 5.39 30.98 15.19
N ASN A 233 5.85 29.73 15.08
CA ASN A 233 7.24 29.42 14.74
C ASN A 233 7.37 28.96 13.27
N ALA A 234 7.77 29.86 12.38
CA ALA A 234 7.95 29.56 10.98
C ALA A 234 9.04 28.51 10.70
N MET A 235 10.04 28.37 11.56
CA MET A 235 11.08 27.32 11.42
C MET A 235 10.49 25.94 11.68
N ASP A 236 9.69 25.79 12.72
CA ASP A 236 9.01 24.57 13.07
C ASP A 236 7.99 24.14 11.97
N ALA A 237 7.24 25.12 11.45
CA ALA A 237 6.35 24.90 10.31
C ALA A 237 7.12 24.43 9.05
N MET A 238 8.29 25.02 8.78
CA MET A 238 9.13 24.60 7.65
C MET A 238 9.72 23.21 7.84
N GLU A 239 10.09 22.85 9.07
CA GLU A 239 10.56 21.50 9.37
C GLU A 239 9.46 20.45 9.15
N ALA A 240 8.25 20.71 9.62
CA ALA A 240 7.08 19.85 9.37
C ALA A 240 6.81 19.70 7.85
N GLU A 241 6.89 20.80 7.10
CA GLU A 241 6.73 20.78 5.63
C GLU A 241 7.81 19.93 4.95
N VAL A 242 9.07 20.01 5.37
CA VAL A 242 10.17 19.20 4.81
C VAL A 242 9.93 17.71 5.06
N LYS A 243 9.47 17.34 6.27
CA LYS A 243 9.11 15.95 6.61
C LYS A 243 7.93 15.47 5.75
N ASN A 244 6.89 16.28 5.60
CA ASN A 244 5.73 15.94 4.77
C ASN A 244 6.09 15.76 3.29
N ARG A 245 6.95 16.63 2.72
CA ARG A 245 7.44 16.49 1.33
C ARG A 245 8.15 15.18 1.08
N LYS A 246 8.88 14.67 2.07
CA LYS A 246 9.57 13.38 1.98
C LYS A 246 8.56 12.23 1.87
N ASN A 247 7.50 12.27 2.65
CA ASN A 247 6.44 11.26 2.61
C ASN A 247 5.63 11.32 1.30
N TYR A 248 5.33 12.51 0.81
CA TYR A 248 4.52 12.67 -0.41
C TYR A 248 5.27 12.44 -1.72
N LEU A 249 6.62 12.35 -1.69
CA LEU A 249 7.43 12.24 -2.91
C LEU A 249 6.94 11.15 -3.85
N PHE A 250 6.67 9.96 -3.31
CA PHE A 250 6.26 8.80 -4.11
C PHE A 250 4.94 9.06 -4.84
N THR A 251 3.94 9.53 -4.11
CA THR A 251 2.63 9.89 -4.67
C THR A 251 2.71 11.11 -5.58
N ASP A 252 3.58 12.08 -5.28
CA ASP A 252 3.85 13.20 -6.20
C ASP A 252 4.26 12.69 -7.58
N VAL A 253 5.18 11.73 -7.63
CA VAL A 253 5.65 11.16 -8.91
C VAL A 253 4.57 10.31 -9.56
N GLN A 254 3.88 9.45 -8.80
CA GLN A 254 2.81 8.61 -9.35
C GLN A 254 1.65 9.41 -9.93
N VAL A 255 1.30 10.56 -9.33
CA VAL A 255 0.18 11.39 -9.80
C VAL A 255 0.59 12.37 -10.90
N ARG A 256 1.79 12.97 -10.78
CA ARG A 256 2.25 14.05 -11.67
C ARG A 256 3.10 13.55 -12.82
N GLY A 257 3.71 12.36 -12.70
CA GLY A 257 4.57 11.78 -13.71
C GLY A 257 5.98 12.39 -13.80
N TYR A 258 6.40 13.15 -12.79
CA TYR A 258 7.74 13.77 -12.74
C TYR A 258 8.21 14.00 -11.30
N TYR A 259 9.53 14.11 -11.13
CA TYR A 259 10.13 14.44 -9.85
C TYR A 259 9.95 15.91 -9.48
N PRO A 260 9.48 16.23 -8.25
CA PRO A 260 9.39 17.60 -7.78
C PRO A 260 10.79 18.26 -7.68
N ASN A 261 10.89 19.55 -8.02
CA ASN A 261 12.16 20.28 -7.98
C ASN A 261 12.85 20.26 -6.61
N HIS A 262 12.08 20.25 -5.51
CA HIS A 262 12.66 20.19 -4.17
C HIS A 262 13.43 18.88 -3.94
N PHE A 263 12.97 17.77 -4.54
CA PHE A 263 13.66 16.48 -4.47
C PHE A 263 14.94 16.49 -5.30
N LEU A 264 14.88 16.97 -6.53
CA LEU A 264 16.07 17.08 -7.39
C LEU A 264 17.16 17.95 -6.74
N ARG A 265 16.77 19.09 -6.13
CA ARG A 265 17.70 19.94 -5.37
C ARG A 265 18.24 19.27 -4.10
N ARG A 266 17.46 18.40 -3.50
CA ARG A 266 17.93 17.58 -2.37
C ARG A 266 19.01 16.60 -2.83
N LEU A 267 18.79 15.87 -3.91
CA LEU A 267 19.78 14.94 -4.46
C LEU A 267 21.11 15.66 -4.76
N GLU A 268 21.05 16.83 -5.38
CA GLU A 268 22.23 17.66 -5.67
C GLU A 268 23.01 18.03 -4.39
N ARG A 269 22.30 18.51 -3.34
CA ARG A 269 22.93 18.90 -2.06
C ARG A 269 23.54 17.73 -1.31
N GLU A 270 22.88 16.57 -1.36
CA GLU A 270 23.32 15.34 -0.69
C GLU A 270 24.30 14.53 -1.55
N GLN A 271 24.64 15.03 -2.74
CA GLN A 271 25.55 14.37 -3.69
C GLN A 271 25.08 12.95 -4.07
N ILE A 272 23.78 12.76 -4.18
CA ILE A 272 23.13 11.51 -4.59
C ILE A 272 22.94 11.56 -6.10
N THR A 273 23.46 10.58 -6.81
CA THR A 273 23.27 10.43 -8.27
C THR A 273 22.45 9.18 -8.54
N LEU A 274 21.27 9.33 -9.16
CA LEU A 274 20.41 8.22 -9.55
C LEU A 274 20.63 7.86 -11.03
N ASP A 275 20.58 6.58 -11.32
CA ASP A 275 20.54 6.05 -12.69
C ASP A 275 19.12 6.20 -13.23
N ILE A 276 18.85 7.35 -13.83
CA ILE A 276 17.56 7.75 -14.42
C ILE A 276 17.79 8.03 -15.90
N SER A 277 17.14 7.26 -16.78
CA SER A 277 17.16 7.51 -18.22
C SER A 277 16.02 8.45 -18.66
N ASP A 278 16.18 9.06 -19.85
CA ASP A 278 15.10 9.83 -20.49
C ASP A 278 13.88 8.97 -20.77
N GLU A 279 14.08 7.68 -21.03
CA GLU A 279 13.01 6.70 -21.19
C GLU A 279 12.22 6.52 -19.89
N ASP A 280 12.90 6.42 -18.74
CA ASP A 280 12.24 6.34 -17.43
C ASP A 280 11.38 7.56 -17.16
N LEU A 281 11.89 8.76 -17.44
CA LEU A 281 11.11 9.99 -17.29
C LEU A 281 9.87 10.01 -18.20
N SER A 282 10.01 9.52 -19.42
CA SER A 282 8.88 9.37 -20.35
C SER A 282 7.85 8.35 -19.87
N ILE A 283 8.31 7.23 -19.29
CA ILE A 283 7.45 6.19 -18.70
C ILE A 283 6.68 6.76 -17.50
N LEU A 284 7.35 7.43 -16.58
CA LEU A 284 6.73 8.06 -15.42
C LEU A 284 5.62 9.04 -15.85
N ASN A 285 5.90 9.88 -16.84
CA ASN A 285 4.95 10.89 -17.32
C ASN A 285 3.68 10.28 -17.91
N ARG A 286 3.77 9.13 -18.60
CA ARG A 286 2.63 8.47 -19.23
C ARG A 286 1.90 7.48 -18.33
N GLY A 287 2.54 7.01 -17.26
CA GLY A 287 2.02 5.97 -16.36
C GLY A 287 1.50 6.52 -15.03
N THR A 288 0.76 7.64 -15.08
CA THR A 288 0.18 8.24 -13.88
C THR A 288 -1.06 7.51 -13.40
N VAL A 289 -1.32 7.55 -12.08
CA VAL A 289 -2.46 6.88 -11.44
C VAL A 289 -3.75 7.68 -11.57
N ASP A 290 -4.89 6.99 -11.47
CA ASP A 290 -6.24 7.56 -11.62
C ASP A 290 -6.77 8.13 -10.31
N PHE A 291 -6.43 7.53 -9.16
CA PHE A 291 -6.85 7.94 -7.83
C PHE A 291 -5.71 7.84 -6.81
N VAL A 292 -5.89 8.44 -5.64
CA VAL A 292 -4.93 8.37 -4.53
C VAL A 292 -5.56 7.60 -3.39
N SER A 293 -4.91 6.53 -2.96
CA SER A 293 -5.28 5.78 -1.78
C SER A 293 -4.25 5.96 -0.66
N PHE A 294 -4.69 5.80 0.56
CA PHE A 294 -3.78 5.95 1.71
C PHE A 294 -4.26 5.15 2.92
N SER A 295 -3.28 4.71 3.72
CA SER A 295 -3.50 4.29 5.10
C SER A 295 -3.35 5.48 6.02
N TYR A 296 -4.24 5.59 7.00
CA TYR A 296 -4.20 6.64 8.00
C TYR A 296 -3.75 6.08 9.35
N HIS A 297 -2.63 6.59 9.81
CA HIS A 297 -2.17 6.38 11.18
C HIS A 297 -2.34 7.69 11.92
N ALA A 298 -3.04 7.65 13.06
CA ALA A 298 -3.29 8.85 13.84
C ALA A 298 -1.98 9.63 14.04
N SER A 299 -1.98 10.90 13.61
CA SER A 299 -0.81 11.75 13.61
C SER A 299 -0.21 11.93 15.00
N ASN A 300 1.05 11.57 15.14
CA ASN A 300 1.85 11.89 16.31
C ASN A 300 2.95 12.89 15.96
N ASN A 301 3.29 13.73 16.92
CA ASN A 301 4.30 14.79 16.78
C ASN A 301 5.75 14.26 16.74
N SER A 302 6.00 12.97 16.45
CA SER A 302 7.35 12.43 16.56
C SER A 302 7.70 11.43 15.46
N GLU A 303 8.97 11.41 15.10
CA GLU A 303 9.59 10.38 14.25
C GLU A 303 9.52 8.96 14.88
N GLU A 304 9.11 8.85 16.13
CA GLU A 304 9.05 7.63 16.93
C GLU A 304 7.96 6.66 16.46
N VAL A 305 6.96 7.09 15.69
CA VAL A 305 5.81 6.25 15.27
C VAL A 305 6.26 5.04 14.45
N PHE A 306 7.28 5.19 13.62
CA PHE A 306 7.77 4.08 12.80
C PHE A 306 8.82 3.21 13.51
N ALA A 307 9.56 3.77 14.46
CA ALA A 307 10.56 3.03 15.24
C ALA A 307 9.90 2.13 16.30
N ASP A 308 8.84 2.61 16.95
CA ASP A 308 8.18 1.92 18.06
C ASP A 308 7.21 0.81 17.65
N LYS A 309 6.71 0.82 16.41
CA LYS A 309 5.77 -0.23 15.96
C LYS A 309 6.38 -1.63 15.94
N TYR A 310 7.71 -1.72 15.86
CA TYR A 310 8.45 -2.99 15.81
C TYR A 310 9.32 -3.27 17.05
N VAL A 311 9.42 -2.32 17.97
CA VAL A 311 10.05 -2.51 19.29
C VAL A 311 8.92 -2.47 20.31
N ALA A 312 8.46 -3.66 20.70
CA ALA A 312 7.42 -3.80 21.72
C ALA A 312 7.81 -3.02 22.99
N GLU A 313 6.88 -2.25 23.53
CA GLU A 313 6.67 -1.95 24.96
C GLU A 313 6.28 -0.52 25.36
N THR A 314 6.28 0.49 24.46
CA THR A 314 5.77 1.81 24.89
C THR A 314 4.84 2.45 23.85
N ARG A 315 3.63 1.89 23.71
CA ARG A 315 2.51 2.63 23.07
C ARG A 315 2.05 3.70 24.05
N THR A 316 2.50 4.92 23.87
CA THR A 316 1.79 6.08 24.46
C THR A 316 0.40 6.12 23.85
N LYS A 317 -0.64 6.26 24.68
CA LYS A 317 -2.03 6.31 24.24
C LYS A 317 -2.19 7.31 23.10
N LYS A 318 -2.43 6.82 21.90
CA LYS A 318 -2.93 7.65 20.79
C LYS A 318 -4.32 8.12 21.19
N SER A 319 -4.55 9.40 21.32
CA SER A 319 -5.89 9.93 21.46
C SER A 319 -6.48 10.10 20.06
N ALA A 320 -7.73 9.62 19.86
CA ALA A 320 -8.48 9.87 18.65
C ALA A 320 -8.47 11.37 18.32
N ASN A 321 -7.98 11.74 17.14
CA ASN A 321 -8.00 13.12 16.68
C ASN A 321 -9.15 13.29 15.66
N PRO A 322 -10.31 13.83 16.06
CA PRO A 322 -11.48 13.89 15.19
C PRO A 322 -11.33 14.76 13.96
N VAL A 323 -10.28 15.56 13.88
CA VAL A 323 -9.98 16.46 12.76
C VAL A 323 -8.84 15.93 11.90
N GLY A 324 -8.02 15.01 12.43
CA GLY A 324 -6.79 14.57 11.78
C GLY A 324 -7.03 13.96 10.40
N LEU A 325 -7.91 12.97 10.30
CA LEU A 325 -8.23 12.35 9.01
C LEU A 325 -8.85 13.34 8.02
N ARG A 326 -9.77 14.22 8.48
CA ARG A 326 -10.36 15.26 7.64
C ARG A 326 -9.30 16.21 7.07
N LEU A 327 -8.33 16.62 7.90
CA LEU A 327 -7.25 17.50 7.47
C LEU A 327 -6.31 16.81 6.47
N VAL A 328 -5.98 15.54 6.68
CA VAL A 328 -5.22 14.73 5.73
C VAL A 328 -5.95 14.63 4.39
N MET A 329 -7.25 14.33 4.40
CA MET A 329 -8.06 14.24 3.18
C MET A 329 -8.06 15.55 2.40
N ASN A 330 -8.27 16.69 3.09
CA ASN A 330 -8.18 18.01 2.47
C ASN A 330 -6.80 18.26 1.87
N SER A 331 -5.72 17.98 2.62
CA SER A 331 -4.34 18.19 2.17
C SER A 331 -4.00 17.36 0.93
N LEU A 332 -4.42 16.10 0.88
CA LEU A 332 -4.20 15.22 -0.26
C LEU A 332 -5.05 15.63 -1.46
N TYR A 333 -6.31 15.99 -1.23
CA TYR A 333 -7.20 16.40 -2.32
C TYR A 333 -6.74 17.71 -2.95
N ASP A 334 -6.39 18.72 -2.13
CA ASP A 334 -5.83 19.99 -2.62
C ASP A 334 -4.52 19.79 -3.39
N ARG A 335 -3.69 18.85 -2.95
CA ARG A 335 -2.40 18.56 -3.57
C ARG A 335 -2.53 17.87 -4.92
N TYR A 336 -3.46 16.95 -5.07
CA TYR A 336 -3.51 16.02 -6.21
C TYR A 336 -4.73 16.19 -7.10
N GLN A 337 -5.83 16.74 -6.62
CA GLN A 337 -7.10 16.87 -7.34
C GLN A 337 -7.53 15.54 -7.99
N LYS A 338 -7.40 14.45 -7.24
CA LYS A 338 -7.80 13.09 -7.59
C LYS A 338 -8.74 12.56 -6.53
N ALA A 339 -9.67 11.70 -6.93
CA ALA A 339 -10.51 11.00 -5.96
C ALA A 339 -9.64 10.26 -4.94
N LEU A 340 -10.03 10.33 -3.67
CA LEU A 340 -9.33 9.72 -2.56
C LEU A 340 -9.96 8.38 -2.17
N PHE A 341 -9.13 7.44 -1.74
CA PHE A 341 -9.57 6.19 -1.17
C PHE A 341 -8.85 5.95 0.16
N VAL A 342 -9.58 5.98 1.27
CA VAL A 342 -9.06 5.57 2.58
C VAL A 342 -9.03 4.05 2.60
N VAL A 343 -7.85 3.47 2.42
CA VAL A 343 -7.70 2.02 2.22
C VAL A 343 -7.52 1.27 3.52
N GLU A 344 -6.83 1.89 4.48
CA GLU A 344 -6.57 1.33 5.80
C GLU A 344 -6.72 2.47 6.81
N ASP A 345 -7.67 2.32 7.73
CA ASP A 345 -7.77 3.16 8.90
C ASP A 345 -7.38 2.30 10.10
N GLU A 346 -6.15 2.50 10.59
CA GLU A 346 -5.62 1.72 11.70
C GLU A 346 -6.28 2.16 13.01
N LEU A 347 -7.18 1.34 13.49
CA LEU A 347 -7.81 1.53 14.80
C LEU A 347 -6.90 0.98 15.89
N VAL A 348 -6.69 1.75 16.95
CA VAL A 348 -5.90 1.29 18.09
C VAL A 348 -6.74 0.34 18.92
N LEU A 349 -6.42 -0.95 18.87
CA LEU A 349 -7.01 -1.95 19.75
C LEU A 349 -6.45 -1.73 21.16
N ASP A 350 -7.20 -1.03 22.02
CA ASP A 350 -6.97 -1.04 23.47
C ASP A 350 -7.94 -2.06 24.08
N ASP A 351 -7.55 -2.75 25.15
CA ASP A 351 -8.30 -3.85 25.80
C ASP A 351 -9.75 -3.50 26.24
N ALA A 352 -10.23 -2.29 25.95
CA ALA A 352 -11.58 -1.85 26.19
C ALA A 352 -12.33 -1.66 24.87
N ASP A 353 -13.21 -2.58 24.53
CA ASP A 353 -14.10 -2.65 23.34
C ASP A 353 -14.74 -1.31 22.91
N ASN A 354 -14.89 -0.35 23.79
CA ASN A 354 -15.56 0.91 23.51
C ASN A 354 -14.65 1.96 22.83
N SER A 355 -13.32 1.89 22.98
CA SER A 355 -12.42 2.91 22.43
C SER A 355 -12.29 2.80 20.91
N VAL A 356 -12.23 1.59 20.38
CA VAL A 356 -12.12 1.30 18.94
C VAL A 356 -13.34 1.79 18.17
N MET A 357 -14.55 1.53 18.72
CA MET A 357 -15.80 1.97 18.09
C MET A 357 -15.97 3.48 18.09
N GLU A 358 -15.51 4.18 19.13
CA GLU A 358 -15.54 5.63 19.17
C GLU A 358 -14.50 6.27 18.23
N GLU A 359 -13.33 5.67 18.09
CA GLU A 359 -12.32 6.11 17.12
C GLU A 359 -12.84 5.93 15.68
N LEU A 360 -13.39 4.77 15.34
CA LEU A 360 -13.99 4.52 14.03
C LEU A 360 -15.11 5.50 13.72
N LYS A 361 -16.05 5.74 14.66
CA LYS A 361 -17.09 6.74 14.47
C LYS A 361 -16.52 8.13 14.22
N THR A 362 -15.49 8.48 14.94
CA THR A 362 -14.80 9.77 14.82
C THR A 362 -14.15 9.93 13.44
N ASN A 363 -13.46 8.91 12.95
CA ASN A 363 -12.82 8.91 11.65
C ASN A 363 -13.85 8.93 10.51
N ILE A 364 -14.92 8.14 10.62
CA ILE A 364 -16.03 8.19 9.67
C ILE A 364 -16.71 9.58 9.66
N GLN A 365 -16.92 10.20 10.82
CA GLN A 365 -17.50 11.56 10.89
C GLN A 365 -16.56 12.59 10.25
N GLY A 366 -15.25 12.48 10.46
CA GLY A 366 -14.25 13.31 9.80
C GLY A 366 -14.28 13.15 8.29
N THR A 367 -14.37 11.90 7.81
CA THR A 367 -14.50 11.57 6.39
C THR A 367 -15.78 12.15 5.77
N VAL A 368 -16.93 12.00 6.44
CA VAL A 368 -18.20 12.58 5.99
C VAL A 368 -18.09 14.11 5.87
N LYS A 369 -17.47 14.77 6.86
CA LYS A 369 -17.29 16.23 6.82
C LYS A 369 -16.36 16.67 5.69
N ALA A 370 -15.29 15.94 5.42
CA ALA A 370 -14.40 16.22 4.29
C ALA A 370 -15.15 16.19 2.95
N VAL A 371 -16.08 15.25 2.80
CA VAL A 371 -16.89 15.13 1.57
C VAL A 371 -17.98 16.20 1.50
N GLU A 372 -18.79 16.36 2.57
CA GLU A 372 -19.99 17.19 2.53
C GLU A 372 -19.69 18.69 2.64
N PHE A 373 -18.69 19.08 3.44
CA PHE A 373 -18.40 20.49 3.68
C PHE A 373 -17.17 20.99 2.92
N ASP A 374 -16.16 20.12 2.72
CA ASP A 374 -14.89 20.55 2.10
C ASP A 374 -14.84 20.18 0.61
N GLY A 375 -15.78 19.37 0.10
CA GLY A 375 -15.88 19.03 -1.31
C GLY A 375 -14.82 18.00 -1.78
N VAL A 376 -14.25 17.22 -0.84
CA VAL A 376 -13.31 16.14 -1.17
C VAL A 376 -14.05 15.04 -1.93
N GLU A 377 -13.53 14.64 -3.09
CA GLU A 377 -14.02 13.50 -3.83
C GLU A 377 -13.49 12.20 -3.19
N LEU A 378 -14.40 11.38 -2.67
CA LEU A 378 -14.08 10.13 -2.01
C LEU A 378 -14.57 8.95 -2.84
N LEU A 379 -13.65 8.06 -3.25
CA LEU A 379 -13.94 6.80 -3.93
C LEU A 379 -14.47 5.75 -2.95
N GLY A 380 -13.85 5.63 -1.78
CA GLY A 380 -14.25 4.66 -0.78
C GLY A 380 -13.49 4.81 0.55
N TYR A 381 -13.92 3.99 1.53
CA TYR A 381 -13.32 3.90 2.85
C TYR A 381 -13.35 2.42 3.30
N THR A 382 -12.18 1.87 3.64
CA THR A 382 -12.04 0.50 4.16
C THR A 382 -11.28 0.53 5.49
N PRO A 383 -11.89 0.13 6.60
CA PRO A 383 -11.17 -0.05 7.85
C PRO A 383 -10.23 -1.26 7.78
N LEU A 384 -9.10 -1.20 8.49
CA LEU A 384 -8.14 -2.30 8.56
C LEU A 384 -8.69 -3.42 9.46
N SER A 385 -8.58 -4.67 8.99
CA SER A 385 -8.69 -5.90 9.80
C SER A 385 -10.01 -6.12 10.59
N TRP A 386 -11.16 -5.75 10.03
CA TRP A 386 -12.46 -6.07 10.66
C TRP A 386 -12.69 -7.57 10.89
N VAL A 387 -12.05 -8.41 10.10
CA VAL A 387 -12.25 -9.87 10.13
C VAL A 387 -11.19 -10.58 10.97
N GLU A 388 -10.15 -9.88 11.40
CA GLU A 388 -9.12 -10.43 12.29
C GLU A 388 -9.47 -10.31 13.79
N LEU A 389 -10.55 -9.63 14.11
CA LEU A 389 -11.07 -9.59 15.48
C LEU A 389 -11.72 -10.96 15.75
N ASP A 390 -10.97 -11.88 16.36
CA ASP A 390 -11.53 -13.04 17.03
C ASP A 390 -12.42 -12.51 18.17
N PHE A 391 -13.74 -12.57 17.95
CA PHE A 391 -14.73 -12.34 18.97
C PHE A 391 -14.86 -13.55 19.88
#